data_65fc70ec712de967a7d09bb094fe573b
#
_entry.id   65fc70ec712de967a7d09bb094fe573b
#
_cell.length_a   1.000
_cell.length_b   1.000
_cell.length_c   1.000
_cell.angle_alpha   90.00
_cell.angle_beta   90.00
_cell.angle_gamma   90.00
#
_symmetry.space_group_name_H-M   'P 1'
#
loop_
_entity.id
_entity.type
_entity.pdbx_description
1 polymer ?
#
loop_
_entity_poly.entity_id
_entity_poly.type
_entity_poly.pdbx_seq_one_letter_code
_entity_poly.pdbx_strand_id
1 'polypeptide(L)'
;MNSEQQYIDLYRDTREQICAHSADALNAVRDAAFADFERLGFPSRKVERYKYTTIDKLFEPNYGLNINRIEVPVDPYKAFRCDVPNLSTSLYFIVNDQFRQALQPKENLPEGIVVASLADYAKQNPEFVAKYYARLAKTDEDGITALNTMLAQDGLLVYVKKNVVVDKTVQVINILRSAVDLMVNRRVLIVMEEGANAKFLFCDHAADDSQYLTTQIIEAYVGANASLELYCMEETHYKNTRVSNVYVEQQCDSRFHHNVITLHNGVTRNRLDVMLKGEGAECWCNGCVIADKTQHVDNNTLIDHQVSHCTSHELYKYVLDDKSTGAFAGRVLVRHGAQKTVSEEVNQNLCATKTARMYTQPMLEIYADDVKCSHGSTVGQLNDAALFYMRQRGISEKEAKLLLEFAFVNEVIDQIQLEPLRDRLHYLVEKRFRGELSKCEGCKMCK
;
A
#
# COMPACT_ATOMS: atom_id res chain seq x y z
N MET A 1 12.89 21.42 17.99
CA MET A 1 11.42 21.31 18.20
C MET A 1 11.12 19.82 18.13
N ASN A 2 10.25 19.28 18.96
CA ASN A 2 9.83 17.89 18.84
C ASN A 2 9.07 17.78 17.51
N SER A 3 9.30 16.74 16.72
CA SER A 3 8.63 16.55 15.41
C SER A 3 7.09 16.56 15.52
N GLU A 4 6.55 16.11 16.63
CA GLU A 4 5.11 16.13 16.91
C GLU A 4 4.55 17.54 17.06
N GLN A 5 5.28 18.41 17.76
CA GLN A 5 4.82 19.76 18.09
C GLN A 5 4.56 20.61 16.83
N GLN A 6 5.38 20.44 15.77
CA GLN A 6 5.17 21.18 14.53
C GLN A 6 3.80 20.85 13.88
N TYR A 7 3.32 19.60 13.97
CA TYR A 7 2.03 19.20 13.39
C TYR A 7 0.85 19.57 14.30
N ILE A 8 1.07 19.59 15.63
CA ILE A 8 0.08 20.08 16.59
C ILE A 8 -0.18 21.56 16.37
N ASP A 9 0.89 22.37 16.32
CA ASP A 9 0.79 23.82 16.11
C ASP A 9 0.19 24.10 14.72
N LEU A 10 0.65 23.41 13.68
CA LEU A 10 0.10 23.53 12.33
C LEU A 10 -1.42 23.32 12.31
N TYR A 11 -1.91 22.24 12.92
CA TYR A 11 -3.35 21.94 12.92
C TYR A 11 -4.14 23.00 13.68
N ARG A 12 -3.65 23.45 14.85
CA ARG A 12 -4.31 24.52 15.63
C ARG A 12 -4.44 25.80 14.83
N ASP A 13 -3.39 26.18 14.09
CA ASP A 13 -3.36 27.42 13.32
C ASP A 13 -4.17 27.35 12.04
N THR A 14 -4.36 26.16 11.47
CA THR A 14 -4.94 25.99 10.13
C THR A 14 -6.23 25.16 10.09
N ARG A 15 -6.76 24.72 11.24
CA ARG A 15 -7.94 23.86 11.36
C ARG A 15 -9.13 24.38 10.55
N GLU A 16 -9.45 25.66 10.65
CA GLU A 16 -10.57 26.26 9.93
C GLU A 16 -10.38 26.17 8.41
N GLN A 17 -9.16 26.41 7.92
CA GLN A 17 -8.83 26.32 6.51
C GLN A 17 -8.91 24.86 6.02
N ILE A 18 -8.40 23.91 6.81
CA ILE A 18 -8.49 22.47 6.51
C ILE A 18 -9.97 22.07 6.39
N CYS A 19 -10.81 22.47 7.35
CA CYS A 19 -12.23 22.15 7.35
C CYS A 19 -12.99 22.82 6.20
N ALA A 20 -12.66 24.06 5.84
CA ALA A 20 -13.29 24.78 4.75
C ALA A 20 -13.11 24.13 3.37
N HIS A 21 -11.99 23.41 3.20
CA HIS A 21 -11.67 22.71 1.95
C HIS A 21 -11.95 21.20 2.00
N SER A 22 -12.92 20.78 2.84
CA SER A 22 -13.30 19.37 3.03
C SER A 22 -14.82 19.22 3.07
N ALA A 23 -15.32 18.16 3.68
CA ALA A 23 -16.75 17.89 3.87
C ALA A 23 -17.06 17.65 5.35
N ASP A 24 -18.29 17.95 5.78
CA ASP A 24 -18.71 17.84 7.18
C ASP A 24 -18.53 16.41 7.74
N ALA A 25 -18.82 15.40 6.95
CA ALA A 25 -18.65 14.00 7.37
C ALA A 25 -17.17 13.65 7.64
N LEU A 26 -16.22 14.25 6.91
CA LEU A 26 -14.79 14.10 7.16
C LEU A 26 -14.35 14.96 8.36
N ASN A 27 -14.91 16.16 8.48
CA ASN A 27 -14.59 17.11 9.55
C ASN A 27 -15.03 16.60 10.91
N ALA A 28 -16.13 15.84 10.97
CA ALA A 28 -16.72 15.34 12.22
C ALA A 28 -15.77 14.47 13.06
N VAL A 29 -14.75 13.85 12.45
CA VAL A 29 -13.79 12.98 13.15
C VAL A 29 -12.45 13.66 13.44
N ARG A 30 -12.19 14.89 12.92
CA ARG A 30 -10.88 15.53 12.99
C ARG A 30 -10.46 15.91 14.40
N ASP A 31 -11.36 16.48 15.19
CA ASP A 31 -11.01 16.96 16.52
C ASP A 31 -10.68 15.78 17.47
N ALA A 32 -11.41 14.65 17.30
CA ALA A 32 -11.06 13.41 18.00
C ALA A 32 -9.69 12.88 17.56
N ALA A 33 -9.42 12.87 16.24
CA ALA A 33 -8.13 12.45 15.70
C ALA A 33 -6.98 13.37 16.16
N PHE A 34 -7.23 14.67 16.24
CA PHE A 34 -6.25 15.61 16.79
C PHE A 34 -5.94 15.35 18.26
N ALA A 35 -6.97 15.15 19.10
CA ALA A 35 -6.77 14.82 20.52
C ALA A 35 -6.02 13.48 20.70
N ASP A 36 -6.30 12.50 19.83
CA ASP A 36 -5.56 11.23 19.82
C ASP A 36 -4.10 11.43 19.43
N PHE A 37 -3.81 12.27 18.41
CA PHE A 37 -2.45 12.58 18.02
C PHE A 37 -1.68 13.33 19.11
N GLU A 38 -2.32 14.29 19.80
CA GLU A 38 -1.71 14.97 20.96
C GLU A 38 -1.36 13.98 22.08
N ARG A 39 -2.19 12.98 22.30
CA ARG A 39 -1.99 11.95 23.33
C ARG A 39 -0.96 10.88 22.94
N LEU A 40 -0.98 10.41 21.71
CA LEU A 40 -0.18 9.28 21.24
C LEU A 40 1.19 9.72 20.71
N GLY A 41 1.24 10.85 20.00
CA GLY A 41 2.40 11.29 19.25
C GLY A 41 2.80 10.31 18.14
N PHE A 42 4.04 10.41 17.68
CA PHE A 42 4.60 9.44 16.77
C PHE A 42 4.99 8.15 17.49
N PRO A 43 4.67 6.98 16.91
CA PRO A 43 5.01 5.70 17.53
C PRO A 43 6.53 5.53 17.59
N SER A 44 7.03 5.24 18.79
CA SER A 44 8.44 4.94 19.00
C SER A 44 8.77 3.48 18.65
N ARG A 45 10.05 3.17 18.50
CA ARG A 45 10.54 1.79 18.30
C ARG A 45 10.25 0.83 19.48
N LYS A 46 9.72 1.33 20.59
CA LYS A 46 9.24 0.49 21.70
C LYS A 46 7.87 -0.13 21.39
N VAL A 47 7.10 0.49 20.52
CA VAL A 47 5.87 -0.11 19.97
C VAL A 47 6.28 -1.19 19.01
N GLU A 48 5.89 -2.45 19.27
CA GLU A 48 6.35 -3.63 18.54
C GLU A 48 6.18 -3.48 17.01
N ARG A 49 5.04 -2.99 16.57
CA ARG A 49 4.73 -2.77 15.15
C ARG A 49 5.64 -1.72 14.46
N TYR A 50 6.37 -0.92 15.22
CA TYR A 50 7.28 0.13 14.72
C TYR A 50 8.74 -0.11 15.07
N LYS A 51 9.06 -1.31 15.55
CA LYS A 51 10.39 -1.68 16.05
C LYS A 51 11.52 -1.46 15.05
N TYR A 52 11.24 -1.64 13.76
CA TYR A 52 12.25 -1.63 12.71
C TYR A 52 12.29 -0.32 11.91
N THR A 53 11.35 0.59 12.11
CA THR A 53 11.30 1.89 11.44
C THR A 53 11.22 3.03 12.45
N THR A 54 12.14 4.00 12.37
CA THR A 54 12.18 5.17 13.26
C THR A 54 11.29 6.26 12.67
N ILE A 55 10.02 6.26 13.07
CA ILE A 55 8.98 7.12 12.48
C ILE A 55 9.22 8.61 12.74
N ASP A 56 9.50 9.02 13.98
CA ASP A 56 9.70 10.40 14.37
C ASP A 56 10.69 11.15 13.47
N LYS A 57 11.80 10.50 13.09
CA LYS A 57 12.79 11.07 12.18
C LYS A 57 12.29 11.32 10.76
N LEU A 58 11.34 10.53 10.29
CA LEU A 58 10.75 10.72 8.97
C LEU A 58 9.90 11.98 8.90
N PHE A 59 9.37 12.41 10.03
CA PHE A 59 8.50 13.57 10.17
C PHE A 59 9.23 14.82 10.73
N GLU A 60 10.53 14.74 11.02
CA GLU A 60 11.32 15.90 11.48
C GLU A 60 11.47 17.03 10.44
N PRO A 61 11.66 16.74 9.12
CA PRO A 61 11.77 17.80 8.13
C PRO A 61 10.51 18.64 8.06
N ASN A 62 10.69 19.94 7.83
CA ASN A 62 9.57 20.86 7.64
C ASN A 62 9.04 20.79 6.21
N TYR A 63 8.08 19.92 5.99
CA TYR A 63 7.40 19.79 4.71
C TYR A 63 6.32 20.85 4.52
N GLY A 64 6.17 21.37 3.30
CA GLY A 64 4.98 22.13 2.93
C GLY A 64 3.73 21.25 2.93
N LEU A 65 2.57 21.85 3.18
CA LEU A 65 1.26 21.22 3.00
C LEU A 65 0.38 22.08 2.10
N ASN A 66 -0.36 21.44 1.20
CA ASN A 66 -1.27 22.15 0.30
C ASN A 66 -2.66 22.37 0.93
N ILE A 67 -2.71 23.07 2.08
CA ILE A 67 -3.94 23.30 2.85
C ILE A 67 -4.98 24.06 2.05
N ASN A 68 -4.55 25.03 1.25
CA ASN A 68 -5.44 25.84 0.42
C ASN A 68 -5.87 25.16 -0.88
N ARG A 69 -5.52 23.89 -1.07
CA ARG A 69 -5.88 23.06 -2.23
C ARG A 69 -5.52 23.72 -3.56
N ILE A 70 -4.36 24.41 -3.62
CA ILE A 70 -3.85 25.01 -4.85
C ILE A 70 -3.63 23.93 -5.90
N GLU A 71 -4.15 24.13 -7.09
CA GLU A 71 -3.98 23.20 -8.19
C GLU A 71 -2.54 23.25 -8.72
N VAL A 72 -1.85 22.11 -8.64
CA VAL A 72 -0.52 21.93 -9.22
C VAL A 72 -0.67 21.52 -10.68
N PRO A 73 -0.16 22.30 -11.67
CA PRO A 73 -0.23 21.92 -13.06
C PRO A 73 0.55 20.64 -13.34
N VAL A 74 -0.12 19.66 -13.92
CA VAL A 74 0.49 18.41 -14.36
C VAL A 74 -0.23 17.92 -15.60
N ASP A 75 0.55 17.46 -16.58
CA ASP A 75 0.02 16.64 -17.66
C ASP A 75 0.14 15.17 -17.19
N PRO A 76 -0.96 14.52 -16.79
CA PRO A 76 -0.90 13.20 -16.20
C PRO A 76 -0.36 12.17 -17.19
N TYR A 77 -0.65 12.31 -18.48
CA TYR A 77 -0.18 11.39 -19.52
C TYR A 77 1.31 11.52 -19.81
N LYS A 78 1.92 12.70 -19.55
CA LYS A 78 3.38 12.87 -19.59
C LYS A 78 4.07 12.38 -18.32
N ALA A 79 3.42 12.54 -17.17
CA ALA A 79 3.93 12.08 -15.89
C ALA A 79 3.75 10.56 -15.72
N PHE A 80 2.67 10.00 -16.28
CA PHE A 80 2.39 8.57 -16.26
C PHE A 80 3.25 7.84 -17.29
N ARG A 81 4.20 7.08 -16.81
CA ARG A 81 5.16 6.35 -17.62
C ARG A 81 5.03 4.84 -17.51
N CYS A 82 4.17 4.38 -16.63
CA CYS A 82 3.88 2.97 -16.42
C CYS A 82 2.59 2.61 -17.14
N ASP A 83 2.71 2.24 -18.41
CA ASP A 83 1.61 1.67 -19.17
C ASP A 83 1.69 0.14 -19.07
N VAL A 84 0.62 -0.49 -18.60
CA VAL A 84 0.50 -1.95 -18.63
C VAL A 84 -0.11 -2.31 -19.98
N PRO A 85 0.68 -2.85 -20.94
CA PRO A 85 0.18 -3.16 -22.27
C PRO A 85 -1.01 -4.14 -22.20
N ASN A 86 -2.00 -3.93 -23.02
CA ASN A 86 -3.19 -4.77 -23.12
C ASN A 86 -4.07 -4.81 -21.85
N LEU A 87 -3.77 -3.97 -20.84
CA LEU A 87 -4.66 -3.79 -19.73
C LEU A 87 -5.75 -2.79 -20.13
N SER A 88 -6.93 -3.31 -20.45
CA SER A 88 -8.12 -2.45 -20.62
C SER A 88 -8.49 -1.88 -19.27
N THR A 89 -8.07 -0.64 -18.97
CA THR A 89 -8.31 0.01 -17.70
C THR A 89 -9.14 1.27 -17.84
N SER A 90 -9.85 1.62 -16.76
CA SER A 90 -10.35 2.97 -16.55
C SER A 90 -9.31 3.71 -15.72
N LEU A 91 -8.63 4.71 -16.31
CA LEU A 91 -7.54 5.45 -15.68
C LEU A 91 -8.07 6.62 -14.86
N TYR A 92 -7.68 6.69 -13.59
CA TYR A 92 -7.96 7.80 -12.68
C TYR A 92 -6.65 8.40 -12.17
N PHE A 93 -6.65 9.71 -11.94
CA PHE A 93 -5.46 10.43 -11.52
C PHE A 93 -5.67 11.15 -10.20
N ILE A 94 -4.74 10.96 -9.29
CA ILE A 94 -4.61 11.72 -8.05
C ILE A 94 -3.30 12.49 -8.12
N VAL A 95 -3.36 13.81 -8.02
CA VAL A 95 -2.17 14.66 -7.97
C VAL A 95 -1.94 15.06 -6.52
N ASN A 96 -0.83 14.60 -5.96
CA ASN A 96 -0.54 14.66 -4.53
C ASN A 96 -1.64 13.96 -3.71
N ASP A 97 -2.57 14.71 -3.13
CA ASP A 97 -3.73 14.23 -2.36
C ASP A 97 -5.08 14.71 -2.96
N GLN A 98 -5.07 15.20 -4.21
CA GLN A 98 -6.25 15.77 -4.86
C GLN A 98 -6.77 14.85 -5.97
N PHE A 99 -8.02 14.41 -5.82
CA PHE A 99 -8.77 13.80 -6.92
C PHE A 99 -9.30 14.90 -7.83
N ARG A 100 -8.72 15.02 -9.03
CA ARG A 100 -9.07 16.13 -9.94
C ARG A 100 -10.02 15.68 -11.03
N GLN A 101 -11.29 16.05 -10.92
CA GLN A 101 -12.35 15.65 -11.86
C GLN A 101 -12.00 15.94 -13.32
N ALA A 102 -11.33 17.06 -13.60
CA ALA A 102 -10.95 17.46 -14.95
C ALA A 102 -9.94 16.50 -15.63
N LEU A 103 -9.23 15.70 -14.84
CA LEU A 103 -8.24 14.72 -15.32
C LEU A 103 -8.82 13.30 -15.47
N GLN A 104 -10.08 13.10 -15.02
CA GLN A 104 -10.64 11.76 -15.00
C GLN A 104 -11.13 11.31 -16.40
N PRO A 105 -11.22 10.00 -16.66
CA PRO A 105 -11.65 9.48 -17.94
C PRO A 105 -13.09 9.90 -18.23
N LYS A 106 -13.38 10.15 -19.50
CA LYS A 106 -14.74 10.42 -19.98
C LYS A 106 -15.52 9.14 -20.29
N GLU A 107 -14.89 7.98 -20.13
CA GLU A 107 -15.53 6.69 -20.36
C GLU A 107 -16.57 6.40 -19.28
N ASN A 108 -17.68 5.83 -19.70
CA ASN A 108 -18.71 5.37 -18.77
C ASN A 108 -18.22 4.10 -18.07
N LEU A 109 -18.12 4.16 -16.74
CA LEU A 109 -18.03 2.94 -15.94
C LEU A 109 -19.34 2.13 -16.03
N PRO A 110 -19.31 0.83 -15.74
CA PRO A 110 -20.54 0.05 -15.61
C PRO A 110 -21.51 0.72 -14.64
N GLU A 111 -22.80 0.58 -14.88
CA GLU A 111 -23.79 1.05 -13.93
C GLU A 111 -23.59 0.36 -12.57
N GLY A 112 -23.60 1.13 -11.49
CA GLY A 112 -23.45 0.61 -10.12
C GLY A 112 -22.04 0.69 -9.53
N ILE A 113 -21.04 1.23 -10.27
CA ILE A 113 -19.76 1.65 -9.65
C ILE A 113 -19.66 3.16 -9.62
N VAL A 114 -19.16 3.69 -8.51
CA VAL A 114 -18.80 5.10 -8.31
C VAL A 114 -17.33 5.20 -8.01
N VAL A 115 -16.60 6.05 -8.76
CA VAL A 115 -15.22 6.45 -8.47
C VAL A 115 -15.19 7.97 -8.45
N ALA A 116 -14.96 8.57 -7.30
CA ALA A 116 -15.15 10.00 -7.09
C ALA A 116 -14.19 10.58 -6.04
N SER A 117 -14.12 11.92 -5.97
CA SER A 117 -13.58 12.60 -4.80
C SER A 117 -14.37 12.20 -3.56
N LEU A 118 -13.67 11.81 -2.51
CA LEU A 118 -14.28 11.43 -1.23
C LEU A 118 -15.01 12.62 -0.60
N ALA A 119 -14.42 13.82 -0.67
CA ALA A 119 -15.02 15.03 -0.11
C ALA A 119 -16.28 15.45 -0.89
N ASP A 120 -16.24 15.40 -2.23
CA ASP A 120 -17.40 15.80 -3.02
C ASP A 120 -18.54 14.78 -2.91
N TYR A 121 -18.22 13.49 -2.83
CA TYR A 121 -19.24 12.48 -2.57
C TYR A 121 -19.84 12.62 -1.17
N ALA A 122 -19.00 12.95 -0.17
CA ALA A 122 -19.46 13.17 1.21
C ALA A 122 -20.42 14.37 1.35
N LYS A 123 -20.25 15.43 0.55
CA LYS A 123 -21.19 16.56 0.51
C LYS A 123 -22.58 16.14 0.02
N GLN A 124 -22.64 15.19 -0.91
CA GLN A 124 -23.89 14.71 -1.49
C GLN A 124 -24.51 13.55 -0.70
N ASN A 125 -23.69 12.73 -0.06
CA ASN A 125 -24.06 11.51 0.66
C ASN A 125 -23.41 11.43 2.04
N PRO A 126 -23.65 12.40 2.94
CA PRO A 126 -22.92 12.50 4.21
C PRO A 126 -23.13 11.28 5.12
N GLU A 127 -24.33 10.73 5.17
CA GLU A 127 -24.65 9.57 6.01
C GLU A 127 -23.90 8.32 5.54
N PHE A 128 -23.79 8.11 4.22
CA PHE A 128 -23.04 7.01 3.66
C PHE A 128 -21.56 7.09 4.06
N VAL A 129 -20.94 8.25 3.88
CA VAL A 129 -19.52 8.41 4.22
C VAL A 129 -19.30 8.31 5.73
N ALA A 130 -20.15 8.90 6.55
CA ALA A 130 -20.07 8.80 8.01
C ALA A 130 -20.20 7.34 8.54
N LYS A 131 -20.88 6.46 7.80
CA LYS A 131 -21.00 5.04 8.13
C LYS A 131 -19.68 4.28 8.01
N TYR A 132 -18.83 4.65 7.06
CA TYR A 132 -17.63 3.88 6.69
C TYR A 132 -16.32 4.60 6.99
N TYR A 133 -16.25 5.91 6.85
CA TYR A 133 -15.04 6.70 6.99
C TYR A 133 -14.51 6.72 8.42
N ALA A 134 -13.24 6.43 8.61
CA ALA A 134 -12.53 6.36 9.88
C ALA A 134 -13.15 5.36 10.88
N ARG A 135 -13.72 4.25 10.37
CA ARG A 135 -14.30 3.19 11.22
C ARG A 135 -13.36 2.00 11.40
N LEU A 136 -12.59 1.66 10.37
CA LEU A 136 -11.55 0.64 10.46
C LEU A 136 -10.21 1.27 10.89
N ALA A 137 -9.90 2.43 10.35
CA ALA A 137 -8.71 3.21 10.66
C ALA A 137 -8.91 4.01 11.95
N LYS A 138 -8.86 3.34 13.11
CA LYS A 138 -9.04 3.94 14.42
C LYS A 138 -7.89 4.85 14.79
N THR A 139 -8.18 6.06 15.23
CA THR A 139 -7.21 7.09 15.58
C THR A 139 -6.62 6.93 16.98
N ASP A 140 -7.36 6.31 17.87
CA ASP A 140 -7.00 6.12 19.28
C ASP A 140 -5.92 5.04 19.52
N GLU A 141 -5.58 4.26 18.47
CA GLU A 141 -4.60 3.18 18.52
C GLU A 141 -3.25 3.52 17.83
N ASP A 142 -3.24 4.50 16.92
CA ASP A 142 -2.07 4.76 16.06
C ASP A 142 -1.94 6.24 15.69
N GLY A 143 -0.82 6.86 16.10
CA GLY A 143 -0.57 8.28 15.88
C GLY A 143 -0.43 8.68 14.41
N ILE A 144 0.02 7.78 13.52
CA ILE A 144 0.07 8.05 12.07
C ILE A 144 -1.34 8.09 11.48
N THR A 145 -2.20 7.17 11.93
CA THR A 145 -3.61 7.16 11.55
C THR A 145 -4.32 8.42 12.04
N ALA A 146 -4.03 8.85 13.27
CA ALA A 146 -4.55 10.09 13.83
C ALA A 146 -4.07 11.32 13.04
N LEU A 147 -2.77 11.41 12.74
CA LEU A 147 -2.18 12.49 11.93
C LEU A 147 -2.82 12.58 10.53
N ASN A 148 -2.93 11.45 9.82
CA ASN A 148 -3.55 11.45 8.50
C ASN A 148 -5.02 11.89 8.59
N THR A 149 -5.78 11.39 9.56
CA THR A 149 -7.20 11.71 9.72
C THR A 149 -7.44 13.18 10.04
N MET A 150 -6.57 13.80 10.86
CA MET A 150 -6.70 15.23 11.16
C MET A 150 -6.32 16.13 9.99
N LEU A 151 -5.42 15.71 9.09
CA LEU A 151 -4.90 16.56 8.00
C LEU A 151 -5.52 16.28 6.63
N ALA A 152 -6.01 15.07 6.36
CA ALA A 152 -6.56 14.72 5.05
C ALA A 152 -7.86 15.51 4.74
N GLN A 153 -7.88 16.27 3.64
CA GLN A 153 -9.01 17.12 3.27
C GLN A 153 -9.91 16.47 2.23
N ASP A 154 -9.35 15.57 1.43
CA ASP A 154 -10.04 14.84 0.37
C ASP A 154 -9.42 13.44 0.23
N GLY A 155 -9.84 12.70 -0.75
CA GLY A 155 -9.35 11.38 -1.07
C GLY A 155 -10.11 10.76 -2.24
N LEU A 156 -9.96 9.45 -2.38
CA LEU A 156 -10.67 8.65 -3.35
C LEU A 156 -11.80 7.87 -2.66
N LEU A 157 -12.99 7.95 -3.20
CA LEU A 157 -14.08 7.01 -2.91
C LEU A 157 -14.24 6.06 -4.07
N VAL A 158 -14.33 4.77 -3.74
CA VAL A 158 -14.81 3.71 -4.64
C VAL A 158 -15.99 3.02 -3.98
N TYR A 159 -17.13 2.99 -4.65
CA TYR A 159 -18.32 2.31 -4.18
C TYR A 159 -18.86 1.41 -5.28
N VAL A 160 -18.92 0.10 -5.03
CA VAL A 160 -19.45 -0.92 -5.95
C VAL A 160 -20.71 -1.52 -5.34
N LYS A 161 -21.83 -1.32 -6.02
CA LYS A 161 -23.14 -1.78 -5.58
C LYS A 161 -23.28 -3.30 -5.63
N LYS A 162 -24.29 -3.80 -4.96
CA LYS A 162 -24.63 -5.22 -4.87
C LYS A 162 -24.67 -5.90 -6.24
N ASN A 163 -23.98 -7.05 -6.35
CA ASN A 163 -23.90 -7.91 -7.54
C ASN A 163 -23.31 -7.23 -8.78
N VAL A 164 -22.65 -6.09 -8.65
CA VAL A 164 -21.97 -5.44 -9.77
C VAL A 164 -20.60 -6.07 -9.99
N VAL A 165 -20.36 -6.50 -11.21
CA VAL A 165 -19.06 -7.00 -11.67
C VAL A 165 -18.39 -5.93 -12.53
N VAL A 166 -17.21 -5.49 -12.12
CA VAL A 166 -16.40 -4.51 -12.84
C VAL A 166 -15.32 -5.23 -13.63
N ASP A 167 -15.61 -5.50 -14.91
CA ASP A 167 -14.72 -6.29 -15.77
C ASP A 167 -13.38 -5.60 -16.02
N LYS A 168 -13.42 -4.27 -16.23
CA LYS A 168 -12.22 -3.47 -16.46
C LYS A 168 -11.55 -3.14 -15.13
N THR A 169 -10.23 -3.36 -15.04
CA THR A 169 -9.45 -2.92 -13.91
C THR A 169 -9.52 -1.38 -13.76
N VAL A 170 -9.82 -0.89 -12.58
CA VAL A 170 -9.74 0.53 -12.25
C VAL A 170 -8.30 0.84 -11.83
N GLN A 171 -7.60 1.61 -12.66
CA GLN A 171 -6.23 2.00 -12.39
C GLN A 171 -6.18 3.43 -11.84
N VAL A 172 -5.57 3.59 -10.67
CA VAL A 172 -5.39 4.86 -9.98
C VAL A 172 -3.92 5.24 -9.99
N ILE A 173 -3.60 6.29 -10.70
CA ILE A 173 -2.25 6.82 -10.82
C ILE A 173 -2.07 7.97 -9.83
N ASN A 174 -1.26 7.74 -8.83
CA ASN A 174 -0.86 8.75 -7.86
C ASN A 174 0.41 9.45 -8.38
N ILE A 175 0.32 10.74 -8.65
CA ILE A 175 1.42 11.56 -9.13
C ILE A 175 1.84 12.54 -8.04
N LEU A 176 3.08 12.42 -7.58
CA LEU A 176 3.71 13.41 -6.70
C LEU A 176 4.35 14.48 -7.56
N ARG A 177 3.96 15.74 -7.34
CA ARG A 177 4.53 16.91 -8.03
C ARG A 177 4.50 18.15 -7.15
N SER A 178 5.66 18.77 -6.98
CA SER A 178 5.81 19.99 -6.21
C SER A 178 7.07 20.74 -6.61
N ALA A 179 7.11 22.05 -6.37
CA ALA A 179 8.33 22.86 -6.48
C ALA A 179 9.10 22.95 -5.13
N VAL A 180 8.53 22.39 -4.08
CA VAL A 180 9.10 22.38 -2.72
C VAL A 180 8.91 21.00 -2.10
N ASP A 181 9.64 20.71 -1.05
CA ASP A 181 9.43 19.49 -0.28
C ASP A 181 8.03 19.48 0.31
N LEU A 182 7.27 18.39 0.11
CA LEU A 182 5.84 18.37 0.34
C LEU A 182 5.42 17.12 1.14
N MET A 183 4.57 17.34 2.14
CA MET A 183 3.80 16.29 2.78
C MET A 183 2.45 16.12 2.09
N VAL A 184 2.09 14.88 1.83
CA VAL A 184 0.87 14.47 1.13
C VAL A 184 0.07 13.51 2.01
N ASN A 185 -1.21 13.84 2.27
CA ASN A 185 -2.08 13.03 3.11
C ASN A 185 -3.19 12.41 2.28
N ARG A 186 -2.99 11.17 1.83
CA ARG A 186 -3.95 10.45 0.98
C ARG A 186 -4.94 9.65 1.81
N ARG A 187 -6.19 9.66 1.35
CA ARG A 187 -7.27 8.86 1.92
C ARG A 187 -8.00 8.10 0.81
N VAL A 188 -8.28 6.82 1.05
CA VAL A 188 -9.04 5.98 0.12
C VAL A 188 -10.09 5.22 0.90
N LEU A 189 -11.33 5.28 0.44
CA LEU A 189 -12.45 4.51 0.97
C LEU A 189 -13.01 3.61 -0.13
N ILE A 190 -12.96 2.29 0.08
CA ILE A 190 -13.48 1.28 -0.84
C ILE A 190 -14.62 0.57 -0.15
N VAL A 191 -15.81 0.59 -0.75
CA VAL A 191 -16.99 -0.12 -0.25
C VAL A 191 -17.50 -1.04 -1.35
N MET A 192 -17.39 -2.35 -1.11
CA MET A 192 -17.91 -3.41 -1.97
C MET A 192 -19.13 -4.01 -1.31
N GLU A 193 -20.31 -3.85 -1.92
CA GLU A 193 -21.52 -4.49 -1.39
C GLU A 193 -21.51 -6.00 -1.70
N GLU A 194 -22.52 -6.70 -1.19
CA GLU A 194 -22.70 -8.15 -1.37
C GLU A 194 -22.62 -8.55 -2.86
N GLY A 195 -21.83 -9.57 -3.17
CA GLY A 195 -21.64 -10.10 -4.51
C GLY A 195 -20.92 -9.18 -5.49
N ALA A 196 -20.39 -8.04 -5.05
CA ALA A 196 -19.63 -7.13 -5.89
C ALA A 196 -18.26 -7.71 -6.25
N ASN A 197 -17.77 -7.46 -7.47
CA ASN A 197 -16.46 -7.91 -7.95
C ASN A 197 -15.73 -6.76 -8.62
N ALA A 198 -14.52 -6.41 -8.17
CA ALA A 198 -13.71 -5.39 -8.79
C ALA A 198 -12.21 -5.58 -8.54
N LYS A 199 -11.41 -5.03 -9.46
CA LYS A 199 -9.94 -5.03 -9.42
C LYS A 199 -9.42 -3.61 -9.48
N PHE A 200 -8.50 -3.27 -8.57
CA PHE A 200 -7.89 -1.95 -8.49
C PHE A 200 -6.37 -2.07 -8.57
N LEU A 201 -5.77 -1.20 -9.37
CA LEU A 201 -4.32 -1.05 -9.48
C LEU A 201 -3.93 0.37 -9.09
N PHE A 202 -3.28 0.53 -7.95
CA PHE A 202 -2.70 1.78 -7.49
C PHE A 202 -1.22 1.85 -7.86
N CYS A 203 -0.83 2.90 -8.57
CA CYS A 203 0.55 3.13 -8.95
C CYS A 203 1.04 4.46 -8.39
N ASP A 204 2.15 4.44 -7.65
CA ASP A 204 2.78 5.64 -7.10
C ASP A 204 3.97 6.07 -7.95
N HIS A 205 3.95 7.31 -8.44
CA HIS A 205 5.00 7.93 -9.23
C HIS A 205 5.38 9.31 -8.70
N ALA A 206 6.64 9.71 -8.90
CA ALA A 206 7.10 11.08 -8.67
C ALA A 206 7.47 11.72 -10.02
N ALA A 207 6.94 12.91 -10.27
CA ALA A 207 7.16 13.65 -11.53
C ALA A 207 8.38 14.60 -11.49
N ASP A 208 8.96 14.80 -10.31
CA ASP A 208 10.14 15.64 -10.05
C ASP A 208 11.01 15.05 -8.93
N ASP A 209 12.10 15.73 -8.57
CA ASP A 209 13.07 15.27 -7.58
C ASP A 209 12.89 15.92 -6.19
N SER A 210 11.75 16.56 -5.92
CA SER A 210 11.44 17.11 -4.59
C SER A 210 11.33 15.99 -3.54
N GLN A 211 11.58 16.32 -2.29
CA GLN A 211 11.41 15.36 -1.21
C GLN A 211 9.92 15.27 -0.84
N TYR A 212 9.40 14.06 -0.79
CA TYR A 212 8.02 13.82 -0.41
C TYR A 212 7.91 12.95 0.84
N LEU A 213 6.96 13.32 1.70
CA LEU A 213 6.45 12.49 2.77
C LEU A 213 4.98 12.20 2.49
N THR A 214 4.66 10.95 2.16
CA THR A 214 3.28 10.54 1.91
C THR A 214 2.76 9.71 3.07
N THR A 215 1.68 10.15 3.70
CA THR A 215 0.84 9.29 4.53
C THR A 215 -0.37 8.84 3.71
N GLN A 216 -0.68 7.56 3.74
CA GLN A 216 -1.82 7.00 3.03
C GLN A 216 -2.63 6.09 3.94
N ILE A 217 -3.94 6.25 3.95
CA ILE A 217 -4.85 5.33 4.62
C ILE A 217 -5.88 4.82 3.63
N ILE A 218 -6.00 3.51 3.54
CA ILE A 218 -7.02 2.82 2.76
C ILE A 218 -7.93 2.07 3.74
N GLU A 219 -9.21 2.32 3.69
CA GLU A 219 -10.24 1.53 4.37
C GLU A 219 -11.06 0.78 3.31
N ALA A 220 -11.11 -0.55 3.40
CA ALA A 220 -11.83 -1.38 2.46
C ALA A 220 -12.85 -2.29 3.17
N TYR A 221 -14.08 -2.22 2.72
CA TYR A 221 -15.19 -3.06 3.18
C TYR A 221 -15.56 -4.04 2.08
N VAL A 222 -15.38 -5.33 2.32
CA VAL A 222 -15.67 -6.40 1.37
C VAL A 222 -16.90 -7.16 1.85
N GLY A 223 -18.03 -6.90 1.21
CA GLY A 223 -19.34 -7.48 1.53
C GLY A 223 -19.39 -9.00 1.33
N ALA A 224 -20.46 -9.62 1.77
CA ALA A 224 -20.65 -11.06 1.63
C ALA A 224 -20.60 -11.48 0.14
N ASN A 225 -19.92 -12.59 -0.16
CA ASN A 225 -19.70 -13.09 -1.52
C ASN A 225 -19.01 -12.10 -2.48
N ALA A 226 -18.45 -11.00 -1.97
CA ALA A 226 -17.74 -10.01 -2.79
C ALA A 226 -16.27 -10.42 -3.01
N SER A 227 -15.70 -9.95 -4.10
CA SER A 227 -14.30 -10.17 -4.45
C SER A 227 -13.58 -8.86 -4.75
N LEU A 228 -12.54 -8.55 -3.99
CA LEU A 228 -11.69 -7.38 -4.15
C LEU A 228 -10.25 -7.81 -4.45
N GLU A 229 -9.73 -7.41 -5.61
CA GLU A 229 -8.30 -7.49 -5.89
C GLU A 229 -7.69 -6.07 -5.80
N LEU A 230 -6.69 -5.91 -4.94
CA LEU A 230 -6.00 -4.65 -4.70
C LEU A 230 -4.50 -4.80 -4.97
N TYR A 231 -4.05 -4.21 -6.04
CA TYR A 231 -2.65 -4.17 -6.45
C TYR A 231 -2.06 -2.79 -6.14
N CYS A 232 -0.94 -2.75 -5.42
CA CYS A 232 -0.24 -1.52 -5.06
C CYS A 232 1.20 -1.60 -5.58
N MET A 233 1.57 -0.70 -6.49
CA MET A 233 2.90 -0.66 -7.07
C MET A 233 3.57 0.68 -6.73
N GLU A 234 4.77 0.63 -6.18
CA GLU A 234 5.57 1.80 -5.84
C GLU A 234 6.83 1.87 -6.71
N GLU A 235 6.89 2.90 -7.53
CA GLU A 235 8.03 3.27 -8.35
C GLU A 235 8.24 4.79 -8.22
N THR A 236 8.84 5.21 -7.13
CA THR A 236 9.13 6.59 -6.81
C THR A 236 10.64 6.85 -6.90
N HIS A 237 11.23 7.71 -6.09
CA HIS A 237 12.67 7.92 -6.05
C HIS A 237 13.21 7.91 -4.60
N TYR A 238 14.53 7.87 -4.46
CA TYR A 238 15.22 7.64 -3.18
C TYR A 238 14.99 8.73 -2.10
N LYS A 239 14.45 9.90 -2.46
CA LYS A 239 14.05 10.95 -1.49
C LYS A 239 12.63 10.79 -0.98
N ASN A 240 11.87 9.84 -1.49
CA ASN A 240 10.48 9.66 -1.09
C ASN A 240 10.37 8.81 0.16
N THR A 241 9.55 9.30 1.09
CA THR A 241 9.10 8.56 2.25
C THR A 241 7.61 8.29 2.11
N ARG A 242 7.20 7.05 2.28
CA ARG A 242 5.79 6.63 2.24
C ARG A 242 5.45 5.80 3.47
N VAL A 243 4.39 6.21 4.18
CA VAL A 243 3.79 5.45 5.27
C VAL A 243 2.34 5.15 4.88
N SER A 244 2.05 3.88 4.62
CA SER A 244 0.73 3.43 4.12
C SER A 244 0.11 2.43 5.07
N ASN A 245 -1.11 2.72 5.54
CA ASN A 245 -1.90 1.82 6.37
C ASN A 245 -3.15 1.39 5.60
N VAL A 246 -3.35 0.09 5.45
CA VAL A 246 -4.50 -0.53 4.78
C VAL A 246 -5.28 -1.32 5.82
N TYR A 247 -6.56 -1.04 5.94
CA TYR A 247 -7.49 -1.71 6.85
C TYR A 247 -8.61 -2.34 6.04
N VAL A 248 -8.85 -3.64 6.23
CA VAL A 248 -9.82 -4.40 5.46
C VAL A 248 -10.76 -5.16 6.39
N GLU A 249 -12.05 -5.08 6.11
CA GLU A 249 -13.08 -5.89 6.76
C GLU A 249 -13.72 -6.82 5.74
N GLN A 250 -13.75 -8.12 6.02
CA GLN A 250 -14.33 -9.13 5.15
C GLN A 250 -15.55 -9.79 5.78
N GLN A 251 -16.63 -9.88 5.00
CA GLN A 251 -17.86 -10.59 5.35
C GLN A 251 -17.88 -12.02 4.81
N CYS A 252 -18.97 -12.76 5.03
CA CYS A 252 -19.08 -14.18 4.68
C CYS A 252 -18.75 -14.46 3.19
N ASP A 253 -17.98 -15.55 2.96
CA ASP A 253 -17.62 -16.05 1.63
C ASP A 253 -16.96 -15.00 0.71
N SER A 254 -16.41 -13.94 1.30
CA SER A 254 -15.74 -12.89 0.56
C SER A 254 -14.27 -13.25 0.23
N ARG A 255 -13.74 -12.67 -0.83
CA ARG A 255 -12.35 -12.87 -1.26
C ARG A 255 -11.61 -11.54 -1.32
N PHE A 256 -10.43 -11.52 -0.75
CA PHE A 256 -9.53 -10.37 -0.80
C PHE A 256 -8.14 -10.80 -1.26
N HIS A 257 -7.69 -10.22 -2.37
CA HIS A 257 -6.31 -10.38 -2.87
C HIS A 257 -5.59 -9.04 -2.78
N HIS A 258 -4.48 -9.01 -2.04
CA HIS A 258 -3.62 -7.84 -1.93
C HIS A 258 -2.21 -8.17 -2.40
N ASN A 259 -1.68 -7.35 -3.31
CA ASN A 259 -0.30 -7.47 -3.76
C ASN A 259 0.38 -6.10 -3.64
N VAL A 260 1.42 -6.02 -2.80
CA VAL A 260 2.23 -4.81 -2.63
C VAL A 260 3.62 -5.03 -3.25
N ILE A 261 3.97 -4.18 -4.22
CA ILE A 261 5.20 -4.31 -5.00
C ILE A 261 5.98 -3.01 -4.86
N THR A 262 7.17 -3.09 -4.26
CA THR A 262 8.10 -1.97 -4.12
C THR A 262 9.31 -2.21 -5.02
N LEU A 263 9.38 -1.48 -6.13
CA LEU A 263 10.46 -1.57 -7.11
C LEU A 263 11.52 -0.49 -6.90
N HIS A 264 11.11 0.71 -6.52
CA HIS A 264 12.01 1.82 -6.24
C HIS A 264 11.36 2.82 -5.28
N ASN A 265 12.09 3.19 -4.22
CA ASN A 265 11.64 4.10 -3.16
C ASN A 265 12.84 4.75 -2.43
N GLY A 266 12.57 5.51 -1.39
CA GLY A 266 13.54 5.87 -0.36
C GLY A 266 13.28 5.07 0.91
N VAL A 267 12.24 5.47 1.66
CA VAL A 267 11.75 4.77 2.85
C VAL A 267 10.27 4.44 2.67
N THR A 268 9.93 3.17 2.78
CA THR A 268 8.53 2.73 2.69
C THR A 268 8.18 1.90 3.91
N ARG A 269 7.07 2.25 4.55
CA ARG A 269 6.44 1.46 5.58
C ARG A 269 4.99 1.19 5.23
N ASN A 270 4.66 -0.09 5.11
CA ASN A 270 3.31 -0.58 4.84
C ASN A 270 2.76 -1.30 6.08
N ARG A 271 1.51 -1.02 6.42
CA ARG A 271 0.71 -1.77 7.38
C ARG A 271 -0.51 -2.30 6.65
N LEU A 272 -0.81 -3.59 6.86
CA LEU A 272 -2.00 -4.24 6.36
C LEU A 272 -2.70 -4.95 7.52
N ASP A 273 -3.91 -4.54 7.85
CA ASP A 273 -4.75 -5.21 8.83
C ASP A 273 -6.00 -5.75 8.13
N VAL A 274 -6.19 -7.06 8.16
CA VAL A 274 -7.35 -7.75 7.57
C VAL A 274 -8.16 -8.41 8.68
N MET A 275 -9.42 -8.04 8.81
CA MET A 275 -10.36 -8.59 9.78
C MET A 275 -11.35 -9.51 9.07
N LEU A 276 -11.23 -10.82 9.29
CA LEU A 276 -12.12 -11.85 8.75
C LEU A 276 -13.31 -12.01 9.71
N LYS A 277 -14.39 -11.28 9.43
CA LYS A 277 -15.60 -11.21 10.30
C LYS A 277 -16.74 -12.11 9.87
N GLY A 278 -16.69 -12.63 8.64
CA GLY A 278 -17.68 -13.56 8.10
C GLY A 278 -17.09 -14.93 7.84
N GLU A 279 -17.84 -15.99 8.10
CA GLU A 279 -17.42 -17.37 7.82
C GLU A 279 -17.14 -17.57 6.33
N GLY A 280 -16.18 -18.44 6.01
CA GLY A 280 -15.77 -18.71 4.63
C GLY A 280 -14.97 -17.58 3.97
N ALA A 281 -14.60 -16.52 4.69
CA ALA A 281 -13.78 -15.45 4.13
C ALA A 281 -12.37 -15.95 3.83
N GLU A 282 -11.85 -15.54 2.68
CA GLU A 282 -10.53 -15.92 2.17
C GLU A 282 -9.69 -14.68 1.86
N CYS A 283 -8.41 -14.66 2.26
CA CYS A 283 -7.49 -13.60 1.88
C CYS A 283 -6.12 -14.12 1.43
N TRP A 284 -5.57 -13.46 0.40
CA TRP A 284 -4.21 -13.67 -0.12
C TRP A 284 -3.46 -12.34 -0.09
N CYS A 285 -2.39 -12.28 0.69
CA CYS A 285 -1.63 -11.06 0.92
C CYS A 285 -0.18 -11.30 0.52
N ASN A 286 0.24 -10.72 -0.60
CA ASN A 286 1.55 -10.95 -1.18
C ASN A 286 2.38 -9.66 -1.23
N GLY A 287 3.70 -9.79 -1.07
CA GLY A 287 4.62 -8.66 -1.17
C GLY A 287 5.90 -9.01 -1.92
N CYS A 288 6.30 -8.15 -2.85
CA CYS A 288 7.57 -8.20 -3.56
C CYS A 288 8.35 -6.93 -3.31
N VAL A 289 9.57 -7.06 -2.78
CA VAL A 289 10.45 -5.93 -2.47
C VAL A 289 11.80 -6.14 -3.14
N ILE A 290 12.24 -5.15 -3.92
CA ILE A 290 13.57 -5.08 -4.48
C ILE A 290 14.19 -3.76 -4.02
N ALA A 291 15.21 -3.82 -3.17
CA ALA A 291 15.86 -2.64 -2.61
C ALA A 291 17.37 -2.71 -2.71
N ASP A 292 17.99 -1.58 -3.02
CA ASP A 292 19.43 -1.39 -3.09
C ASP A 292 19.86 -0.10 -2.35
N LYS A 293 21.12 0.28 -2.46
CA LYS A 293 21.69 1.48 -1.84
C LYS A 293 21.39 1.56 -0.35
N THR A 294 20.62 2.56 0.08
CA THR A 294 20.21 2.78 1.48
C THR A 294 18.69 2.72 1.66
N GLN A 295 17.99 2.17 0.68
CA GLN A 295 16.53 2.03 0.73
C GLN A 295 16.09 1.22 1.94
N HIS A 296 14.92 1.57 2.47
CA HIS A 296 14.30 0.88 3.59
C HIS A 296 12.85 0.52 3.24
N VAL A 297 12.49 -0.76 3.41
CA VAL A 297 11.12 -1.23 3.21
C VAL A 297 10.69 -2.11 4.38
N ASP A 298 9.64 -1.66 5.07
CA ASP A 298 9.03 -2.33 6.23
C ASP A 298 7.58 -2.70 5.92
N ASN A 299 7.28 -3.98 5.84
CA ASN A 299 5.91 -4.49 5.71
C ASN A 299 5.48 -5.13 7.04
N ASN A 300 4.36 -4.66 7.57
CA ASN A 300 3.76 -5.15 8.80
C ASN A 300 2.32 -5.60 8.54
N THR A 301 2.00 -6.86 8.79
CA THR A 301 0.67 -7.44 8.55
C THR A 301 0.01 -7.89 9.84
N LEU A 302 -1.31 -7.84 9.86
CA LEU A 302 -2.16 -8.49 10.84
C LEU A 302 -3.33 -9.14 10.11
N ILE A 303 -3.42 -10.46 10.20
CA ILE A 303 -4.59 -11.20 9.74
C ILE A 303 -5.35 -11.69 10.97
N ASP A 304 -6.54 -11.11 11.22
CA ASP A 304 -7.36 -11.37 12.40
C ASP A 304 -8.55 -12.29 12.03
N HIS A 305 -8.41 -13.57 12.30
CA HIS A 305 -9.47 -14.58 12.15
C HIS A 305 -10.42 -14.50 13.35
N GLN A 306 -11.58 -13.88 13.14
CA GLN A 306 -12.56 -13.65 14.20
C GLN A 306 -13.65 -14.73 14.27
N VAL A 307 -13.86 -15.46 13.16
CA VAL A 307 -14.91 -16.47 12.99
C VAL A 307 -14.35 -17.74 12.34
N SER A 308 -15.14 -18.80 12.34
CA SER A 308 -14.76 -20.12 11.82
C SER A 308 -14.67 -20.17 10.28
N HIS A 309 -13.99 -21.23 9.79
CA HIS A 309 -13.89 -21.59 8.36
C HIS A 309 -13.21 -20.54 7.46
N CYS A 310 -12.37 -19.68 8.01
CA CYS A 310 -11.64 -18.68 7.23
C CYS A 310 -10.26 -19.19 6.79
N THR A 311 -9.82 -18.71 5.63
CA THR A 311 -8.50 -19.07 5.06
C THR A 311 -7.67 -17.82 4.78
N SER A 312 -6.36 -17.88 5.12
CA SER A 312 -5.42 -16.80 4.78
C SER A 312 -4.09 -17.34 4.28
N HIS A 313 -3.52 -16.65 3.29
CA HIS A 313 -2.19 -16.92 2.75
C HIS A 313 -1.39 -15.64 2.66
N GLU A 314 -0.16 -15.66 3.16
CA GLU A 314 0.78 -14.55 3.05
C GLU A 314 2.08 -15.05 2.42
N LEU A 315 2.55 -14.35 1.37
CA LEU A 315 3.83 -14.61 0.74
C LEU A 315 4.59 -13.31 0.50
N TYR A 316 5.63 -13.07 1.30
CA TYR A 316 6.48 -11.89 1.16
C TYR A 316 7.91 -12.27 0.81
N LYS A 317 8.42 -11.68 -0.28
CA LYS A 317 9.79 -11.91 -0.74
C LYS A 317 10.56 -10.60 -0.88
N TYR A 318 11.79 -10.61 -0.39
CA TYR A 318 12.71 -9.48 -0.44
C TYR A 318 14.00 -9.88 -1.16
N VAL A 319 14.43 -9.03 -2.09
CA VAL A 319 15.80 -9.03 -2.61
C VAL A 319 16.46 -7.73 -2.18
N LEU A 320 17.49 -7.84 -1.38
CA LEU A 320 18.16 -6.72 -0.73
C LEU A 320 19.64 -6.69 -1.15
N ASP A 321 20.07 -5.56 -1.69
CA ASP A 321 21.45 -5.35 -2.10
C ASP A 321 22.08 -4.13 -1.39
N ASP A 322 23.37 -3.91 -1.57
CA ASP A 322 24.16 -2.82 -1.00
C ASP A 322 24.00 -2.69 0.53
N LYS A 323 23.46 -1.56 1.01
CA LYS A 323 23.20 -1.23 2.41
C LYS A 323 21.69 -1.10 2.69
N SER A 324 20.85 -1.67 1.81
CA SER A 324 19.41 -1.62 1.99
C SER A 324 18.96 -2.40 3.23
N THR A 325 17.79 -2.03 3.72
CA THR A 325 17.19 -2.66 4.90
C THR A 325 15.76 -3.09 4.57
N GLY A 326 15.48 -4.37 4.77
CA GLY A 326 14.15 -4.94 4.77
C GLY A 326 13.66 -5.22 6.18
N ALA A 327 12.38 -5.07 6.42
CA ALA A 327 11.70 -5.54 7.62
C ALA A 327 10.37 -6.19 7.24
N PHE A 328 10.08 -7.32 7.85
CA PHE A 328 8.78 -7.98 7.77
C PHE A 328 8.34 -8.40 9.17
N ALA A 329 7.14 -8.00 9.56
CA ALA A 329 6.52 -8.45 10.79
C ALA A 329 5.08 -8.85 10.49
N GLY A 330 4.84 -10.15 10.34
CA GLY A 330 3.53 -10.74 10.11
C GLY A 330 2.95 -11.27 11.42
N ARG A 331 1.66 -11.03 11.63
CA ARG A 331 0.93 -11.57 12.77
C ARG A 331 -0.39 -12.18 12.33
N VAL A 332 -0.54 -13.47 12.54
CA VAL A 332 -1.81 -14.17 12.38
C VAL A 332 -2.44 -14.35 13.77
N LEU A 333 -3.62 -13.75 13.96
CA LEU A 333 -4.39 -13.85 15.19
C LEU A 333 -5.62 -14.73 14.94
N VAL A 334 -5.70 -15.88 15.62
CA VAL A 334 -6.86 -16.79 15.55
C VAL A 334 -7.61 -16.72 16.87
N ARG A 335 -8.81 -16.13 16.87
CA ARG A 335 -9.60 -15.91 18.08
C ARG A 335 -10.28 -17.20 18.56
N HIS A 336 -10.73 -17.23 19.81
CA HIS A 336 -11.31 -18.42 20.46
C HIS A 336 -12.41 -19.12 19.65
N GLY A 337 -13.27 -18.38 18.93
CA GLY A 337 -14.34 -18.94 18.12
C GLY A 337 -13.95 -19.32 16.68
N ALA A 338 -12.72 -19.01 16.25
CA ALA A 338 -12.29 -19.16 14.87
C ALA A 338 -11.79 -20.58 14.55
N GLN A 339 -12.66 -21.58 14.76
CA GLN A 339 -12.37 -22.98 14.47
C GLN A 339 -12.27 -23.23 12.95
N LYS A 340 -11.58 -24.30 12.55
CA LYS A 340 -11.38 -24.66 11.13
C LYS A 340 -10.64 -23.58 10.32
N THR A 341 -9.91 -22.71 10.99
CA THR A 341 -9.02 -21.75 10.32
C THR A 341 -7.88 -22.49 9.61
N VAL A 342 -7.60 -22.07 8.38
CA VAL A 342 -6.40 -22.46 7.62
C VAL A 342 -5.58 -21.21 7.37
N SER A 343 -4.33 -21.16 7.85
CA SER A 343 -3.46 -20.00 7.66
C SER A 343 -2.03 -20.42 7.33
N GLU A 344 -1.45 -19.79 6.32
CA GLU A 344 -0.06 -19.97 5.95
C GLU A 344 0.59 -18.59 5.78
N GLU A 345 1.70 -18.37 6.51
CA GLU A 345 2.51 -17.14 6.42
C GLU A 345 3.93 -17.51 6.01
N VAL A 346 4.38 -17.03 4.85
CA VAL A 346 5.72 -17.31 4.31
C VAL A 346 6.45 -16.01 4.03
N ASN A 347 7.63 -15.85 4.64
CA ASN A 347 8.55 -14.75 4.35
C ASN A 347 9.92 -15.29 3.94
N GLN A 348 10.33 -15.00 2.71
CA GLN A 348 11.61 -15.43 2.17
C GLN A 348 12.44 -14.22 1.74
N ASN A 349 13.71 -14.21 2.13
CA ASN A 349 14.54 -13.03 1.99
C ASN A 349 15.91 -13.40 1.44
N LEU A 350 16.32 -12.72 0.38
CA LEU A 350 17.60 -12.86 -0.26
C LEU A 350 18.43 -11.59 -0.03
N CYS A 351 19.53 -11.71 0.73
CA CYS A 351 20.53 -10.67 0.89
C CYS A 351 21.65 -10.89 -0.14
N ALA A 352 21.65 -10.11 -1.23
CA ALA A 352 22.65 -10.25 -2.30
C ALA A 352 24.05 -9.81 -1.86
N THR A 353 24.14 -8.91 -0.87
CA THR A 353 25.38 -8.46 -0.26
C THR A 353 25.40 -8.67 1.26
N LYS A 354 26.62 -8.72 1.84
CA LYS A 354 26.81 -8.86 3.31
C LYS A 354 26.44 -7.59 4.09
N THR A 355 26.26 -6.48 3.43
CA THR A 355 25.90 -5.17 4.01
C THR A 355 24.41 -4.93 4.05
N ALA A 356 23.64 -5.64 3.23
CA ALA A 356 22.19 -5.66 3.30
C ALA A 356 21.69 -6.27 4.62
N ARG A 357 20.57 -5.77 5.12
CA ARG A 357 20.00 -6.19 6.41
C ARG A 357 18.54 -6.59 6.25
N MET A 358 18.18 -7.72 6.84
CA MET A 358 16.80 -8.16 6.93
C MET A 358 16.40 -8.42 8.37
N TYR A 359 15.26 -7.87 8.76
CA TYR A 359 14.58 -8.18 10.02
C TYR A 359 13.28 -8.90 9.69
N THR A 360 13.09 -10.10 10.21
CA THR A 360 11.89 -10.88 9.96
C THR A 360 11.33 -11.41 11.26
N GLN A 361 10.01 -11.25 11.46
CA GLN A 361 9.32 -11.59 12.69
C GLN A 361 7.90 -12.11 12.37
N PRO A 362 7.79 -13.37 11.89
CA PRO A 362 6.47 -14.00 11.77
C PRO A 362 5.94 -14.41 13.15
N MET A 363 4.64 -14.19 13.43
CA MET A 363 4.00 -14.44 14.71
C MET A 363 2.65 -15.16 14.55
N LEU A 364 2.44 -16.22 15.32
CA LEU A 364 1.15 -16.88 15.42
C LEU A 364 0.60 -16.73 16.86
N GLU A 365 -0.59 -16.17 16.97
CA GLU A 365 -1.35 -16.12 18.22
C GLU A 365 -2.66 -16.91 18.04
N ILE A 366 -2.70 -18.13 18.55
CA ILE A 366 -3.77 -19.07 18.27
C ILE A 366 -4.51 -19.40 19.57
N TYR A 367 -5.81 -19.08 19.58
CA TYR A 367 -6.73 -19.30 20.71
C TYR A 367 -7.85 -20.30 20.37
N ALA A 368 -7.75 -21.02 19.25
CA ALA A 368 -8.68 -22.07 18.82
C ALA A 368 -7.96 -23.40 18.68
N ASP A 369 -8.67 -24.51 18.89
CA ASP A 369 -8.06 -25.86 19.00
C ASP A 369 -8.01 -26.60 17.65
N ASP A 370 -9.03 -26.42 16.81
CA ASP A 370 -9.17 -27.13 15.53
C ASP A 370 -8.81 -26.23 14.36
N VAL A 371 -7.51 -26.03 14.15
CA VAL A 371 -6.96 -25.14 13.13
C VAL A 371 -5.73 -25.75 12.45
N LYS A 372 -5.39 -25.23 11.26
CA LYS A 372 -4.16 -25.56 10.52
C LYS A 372 -3.43 -24.25 10.22
N CYS A 373 -2.50 -23.87 11.08
CA CYS A 373 -1.73 -22.64 10.93
C CYS A 373 -0.25 -22.96 10.88
N SER A 374 0.44 -22.34 9.93
CA SER A 374 1.88 -22.44 9.79
C SER A 374 2.49 -21.09 9.46
N HIS A 375 3.74 -20.90 9.89
CA HIS A 375 4.55 -19.80 9.44
C HIS A 375 5.98 -20.25 9.12
N GLY A 376 6.61 -19.57 8.17
CA GLY A 376 8.01 -19.84 7.81
C GLY A 376 8.73 -18.56 7.43
N SER A 377 9.97 -18.44 7.89
CA SER A 377 10.81 -17.33 7.49
C SER A 377 12.23 -17.82 7.20
N THR A 378 12.80 -17.27 6.13
CA THR A 378 14.20 -17.55 5.76
C THR A 378 14.93 -16.25 5.41
N VAL A 379 16.19 -16.17 5.80
CA VAL A 379 17.13 -15.14 5.34
C VAL A 379 18.36 -15.86 4.79
N GLY A 380 18.61 -15.70 3.51
CA GLY A 380 19.68 -16.40 2.82
C GLY A 380 20.48 -15.49 1.90
N GLN A 381 21.51 -16.07 1.31
CA GLN A 381 22.31 -15.50 0.23
C GLN A 381 22.05 -16.30 -1.06
N LEU A 382 22.55 -15.81 -2.19
CA LEU A 382 22.52 -16.56 -3.44
C LEU A 382 23.19 -17.93 -3.27
N ASN A 383 22.59 -18.95 -3.86
CA ASN A 383 23.12 -20.30 -3.81
C ASN A 383 24.41 -20.42 -4.63
N ASP A 384 25.54 -20.56 -3.94
CA ASP A 384 26.86 -20.65 -4.58
C ASP A 384 26.99 -21.85 -5.52
N ALA A 385 26.32 -22.96 -5.24
CA ALA A 385 26.34 -24.15 -6.11
C ALA A 385 25.55 -23.87 -7.41
N ALA A 386 24.41 -23.20 -7.32
CA ALA A 386 23.65 -22.79 -8.49
C ALA A 386 24.43 -21.76 -9.33
N LEU A 387 25.06 -20.78 -8.66
CA LEU A 387 25.89 -19.77 -9.31
C LEU A 387 27.10 -20.43 -10.03
N PHE A 388 27.77 -21.35 -9.37
CA PHE A 388 28.88 -22.13 -9.94
C PHE A 388 28.41 -22.92 -11.17
N TYR A 389 27.31 -23.66 -11.06
CA TYR A 389 26.75 -24.44 -12.16
C TYR A 389 26.45 -23.57 -13.39
N MET A 390 25.83 -22.41 -13.20
CA MET A 390 25.52 -21.47 -14.31
C MET A 390 26.79 -20.96 -14.97
N ARG A 391 27.82 -20.63 -14.18
CA ARG A 391 29.14 -20.20 -14.69
C ARG A 391 29.82 -21.30 -15.52
N GLN A 392 29.72 -22.57 -15.13
CA GLN A 392 30.23 -23.70 -15.90
C GLN A 392 29.54 -23.85 -17.27
N ARG A 393 28.32 -23.35 -17.41
CA ARG A 393 27.56 -23.30 -18.65
C ARG A 393 27.84 -22.04 -19.50
N GLY A 394 28.81 -21.22 -19.12
CA GLY A 394 29.25 -20.05 -19.87
C GLY A 394 28.45 -18.78 -19.57
N ILE A 395 27.56 -18.80 -18.56
CA ILE A 395 26.83 -17.61 -18.12
C ILE A 395 27.75 -16.76 -17.25
N SER A 396 27.84 -15.47 -17.51
CA SER A 396 28.65 -14.56 -16.68
C SER A 396 28.13 -14.53 -15.24
N GLU A 397 29.01 -14.23 -14.29
CA GLU A 397 28.61 -14.15 -12.88
C GLU A 397 27.51 -13.13 -12.64
N LYS A 398 27.60 -11.98 -13.30
CA LYS A 398 26.60 -10.91 -13.23
C LYS A 398 25.23 -11.41 -13.72
N GLU A 399 25.20 -12.05 -14.88
CA GLU A 399 23.96 -12.57 -15.46
C GLU A 399 23.39 -13.73 -14.64
N ALA A 400 24.24 -14.59 -14.10
CA ALA A 400 23.80 -15.69 -13.25
C ALA A 400 23.15 -15.21 -11.95
N LYS A 401 23.72 -14.17 -11.29
CA LYS A 401 23.10 -13.53 -10.11
C LYS A 401 21.75 -12.97 -10.45
N LEU A 402 21.66 -12.17 -11.53
CA LEU A 402 20.41 -11.58 -12.00
C LEU A 402 19.32 -12.62 -12.25
N LEU A 403 19.65 -13.73 -12.93
CA LEU A 403 18.70 -14.79 -13.22
C LEU A 403 18.21 -15.50 -11.94
N LEU A 404 19.07 -15.68 -10.95
CA LEU A 404 18.70 -16.28 -9.66
C LEU A 404 17.81 -15.34 -8.83
N GLU A 405 18.12 -14.06 -8.81
CA GLU A 405 17.31 -13.03 -8.14
C GLU A 405 15.92 -12.90 -8.79
N PHE A 406 15.89 -12.90 -10.11
CA PHE A 406 14.65 -12.87 -10.88
C PHE A 406 13.79 -14.11 -10.61
N ALA A 407 14.37 -15.31 -10.68
CA ALA A 407 13.67 -16.55 -10.36
C ALA A 407 13.11 -16.56 -8.94
N PHE A 408 13.84 -15.97 -7.99
CA PHE A 408 13.42 -15.90 -6.60
C PHE A 408 12.15 -15.06 -6.39
N VAL A 409 12.02 -13.92 -7.07
CA VAL A 409 10.82 -13.05 -6.93
C VAL A 409 9.65 -13.46 -7.81
N ASN A 410 9.89 -14.24 -8.87
CA ASN A 410 8.84 -14.67 -9.78
C ASN A 410 7.72 -15.42 -9.08
N GLU A 411 8.02 -16.20 -8.04
CA GLU A 411 6.99 -16.93 -7.28
C GLU A 411 5.90 -16.00 -6.72
N VAL A 412 6.26 -14.79 -6.27
CA VAL A 412 5.27 -13.80 -5.81
C VAL A 412 4.54 -13.15 -6.99
N ILE A 413 5.28 -12.85 -8.06
CA ILE A 413 4.71 -12.21 -9.26
C ILE A 413 3.69 -13.14 -9.92
N ASP A 414 3.98 -14.44 -9.94
CA ASP A 414 3.10 -15.47 -10.53
C ASP A 414 1.79 -15.67 -9.74
N GLN A 415 1.72 -15.20 -8.49
CA GLN A 415 0.46 -15.17 -7.72
C GLN A 415 -0.51 -14.07 -8.20
N ILE A 416 -0.06 -13.14 -9.02
CA ILE A 416 -0.89 -12.06 -9.55
C ILE A 416 -1.84 -12.62 -10.60
N GLN A 417 -3.13 -12.53 -10.33
CA GLN A 417 -4.16 -13.07 -11.20
C GLN A 417 -4.39 -12.24 -12.49
N LEU A 418 -4.05 -10.96 -12.42
CA LEU A 418 -4.17 -10.03 -13.54
C LEU A 418 -3.00 -10.22 -14.51
N GLU A 419 -3.19 -11.08 -15.55
CA GLU A 419 -2.13 -11.50 -16.48
C GLU A 419 -1.34 -10.33 -17.11
N PRO A 420 -1.96 -9.25 -17.64
CA PRO A 420 -1.20 -8.16 -18.22
C PRO A 420 -0.31 -7.42 -17.19
N LEU A 421 -0.76 -7.34 -15.92
CA LEU A 421 0.04 -6.79 -14.85
C LEU A 421 1.21 -7.70 -14.50
N ARG A 422 0.97 -9.02 -14.42
CA ARG A 422 2.02 -10.02 -14.16
C ARG A 422 3.12 -9.95 -15.21
N ASP A 423 2.77 -9.93 -16.49
CA ASP A 423 3.73 -9.83 -17.60
C ASP A 423 4.53 -8.51 -17.54
N ARG A 424 3.84 -7.41 -17.24
CA ARG A 424 4.50 -6.12 -17.06
C ARG A 424 5.46 -6.12 -15.88
N LEU A 425 5.12 -6.75 -14.76
CA LEU A 425 5.99 -6.86 -13.60
C LEU A 425 7.23 -7.70 -13.87
N HIS A 426 7.12 -8.81 -14.58
CA HIS A 426 8.29 -9.56 -15.03
C HIS A 426 9.28 -8.66 -15.78
N TYR A 427 8.78 -7.88 -16.73
CA TYR A 427 9.60 -6.93 -17.48
C TYR A 427 10.22 -5.83 -16.60
N LEU A 428 9.44 -5.23 -15.69
CA LEU A 428 9.92 -4.16 -14.80
C LEU A 428 10.97 -4.68 -13.81
N VAL A 429 10.76 -5.86 -13.25
CA VAL A 429 11.70 -6.51 -12.34
C VAL A 429 13.00 -6.86 -13.04
N GLU A 430 12.95 -7.40 -14.27
CA GLU A 430 14.16 -7.65 -15.07
C GLU A 430 14.93 -6.34 -15.27
N LYS A 431 14.26 -5.27 -15.68
CA LYS A 431 14.88 -3.94 -15.83
C LYS A 431 15.45 -3.42 -14.52
N ARG A 432 14.76 -3.63 -13.41
CA ARG A 432 15.23 -3.21 -12.09
C ARG A 432 16.55 -3.88 -11.72
N PHE A 433 16.66 -5.19 -11.91
CA PHE A 433 17.89 -5.93 -11.65
C PHE A 433 19.03 -5.58 -12.62
N ARG A 434 18.71 -5.21 -13.88
CA ARG A 434 19.70 -4.71 -14.83
C ARG A 434 20.17 -3.28 -14.54
N GLY A 435 19.53 -2.57 -13.59
CA GLY A 435 19.83 -1.17 -13.28
C GLY A 435 19.25 -0.18 -14.33
N GLU A 436 18.30 -0.61 -15.12
CA GLU A 436 17.71 0.15 -16.22
C GLU A 436 16.46 0.96 -15.80
N LEU A 437 15.90 0.73 -14.60
CA LEU A 437 14.78 1.49 -14.05
C LEU A 437 15.19 2.85 -13.45
N SER A 438 16.47 3.11 -13.32
CA SER A 438 16.97 4.38 -12.82
C SER A 438 16.63 5.51 -13.78
N LYS A 439 15.54 6.19 -13.54
CA LYS A 439 14.92 7.27 -14.33
C LYS A 439 14.28 6.75 -15.63
N CYS A 440 12.97 6.82 -15.71
CA CYS A 440 12.20 6.60 -16.93
C CYS A 440 12.57 7.54 -18.11
N GLU A 441 13.72 8.14 -18.16
CA GLU A 441 14.21 8.95 -19.28
C GLU A 441 14.45 8.16 -20.57
N GLY A 442 14.43 6.84 -20.54
CA GLY A 442 14.73 5.97 -21.68
C GLY A 442 13.63 5.01 -22.12
N CYS A 443 12.43 5.07 -21.56
CA CYS A 443 11.35 4.15 -21.96
C CYS A 443 10.87 4.50 -23.38
N LYS A 444 11.43 3.81 -24.39
CA LYS A 444 11.05 3.96 -25.81
C LYS A 444 9.65 3.42 -26.12
N MET A 445 8.95 2.82 -25.14
CA MET A 445 7.60 2.29 -25.35
C MET A 445 6.49 3.34 -25.14
N CYS A 446 6.86 4.56 -24.69
CA CYS A 446 5.94 5.69 -24.58
C CYS A 446 6.10 6.71 -25.73
N LYS A 447 6.68 6.31 -26.87
CA LYS A 447 6.74 7.11 -28.09
C LYS A 447 5.69 6.66 -29.09
#